data_d38c6a691648f8bbd05b4302ef4b92ca
#
_entry.id   d38c6a691648f8bbd05b4302ef4b92ca
#
_cell.length_a   1.000
_cell.length_b   1.000
_cell.length_c   1.000
_cell.angle_alpha   90.00
_cell.angle_beta   90.00
_cell.angle_gamma   90.00
#
_symmetry.space_group_name_H-M   'P 1'
#
loop_
_entity.id
_entity.type
_entity.pdbx_description
1 polymer ?
#
loop_
_entity_poly.entity_id
_entity_poly.type
_entity_poly.pdbx_seq_one_letter_code
_entity_poly.pdbx_strand_id
1 'polypeptide(L)'
;SSHKIEARDLHELVLNDIQELAAQAMKDSDAFYQRLSRRMENQYRTDTSAVRTEIRRLEERNQEIDDMFLNLYTDKSKGIISEQRFLKLTDAMEQEQNSNKARLSELNLLLHQSDEQESDVHAFIEEIRKYAAIKELDEVVLNRLIKKIMIGEVQKVDGQKIQEVKIIYNFVGEISA
;
A
#
# COMPACT_ATOMS: atom_id res chain seq x y z
N SER A 1 -28.75 -26.96 -11.38
CA SER A 1 -27.87 -27.78 -10.54
C SER A 1 -26.51 -27.03 -10.43
N SER A 2 -26.24 -26.54 -9.27
CA SER A 2 -24.97 -25.88 -8.98
C SER A 2 -23.89 -26.97 -8.98
N HIS A 3 -23.05 -26.97 -10.00
CA HIS A 3 -21.84 -27.78 -9.96
C HIS A 3 -20.88 -27.10 -8.97
N LYS A 4 -20.87 -27.61 -7.75
CA LYS A 4 -19.87 -27.20 -6.75
C LYS A 4 -18.52 -27.77 -7.17
N ILE A 5 -17.45 -26.97 -7.07
CA ILE A 5 -16.09 -27.50 -7.08
C ILE A 5 -15.98 -28.54 -5.96
N GLU A 6 -15.40 -29.70 -6.27
CA GLU A 6 -15.21 -30.71 -5.21
C GLU A 6 -14.13 -30.24 -4.24
N ALA A 7 -14.32 -30.55 -2.96
CA ALA A 7 -13.38 -30.14 -1.92
C ALA A 7 -11.95 -30.63 -2.20
N ARG A 8 -11.81 -31.79 -2.82
CA ARG A 8 -10.53 -32.36 -3.23
C ARG A 8 -9.86 -31.50 -4.32
N ASP A 9 -10.61 -31.10 -5.35
CA ASP A 9 -10.09 -30.30 -6.45
C ASP A 9 -9.66 -28.91 -5.98
N LEU A 10 -10.44 -28.32 -5.07
CA LEU A 10 -10.10 -27.06 -4.42
C LEU A 10 -8.82 -27.20 -3.58
N HIS A 11 -8.69 -28.27 -2.82
CA HIS A 11 -7.50 -28.54 -2.02
C HIS A 11 -6.24 -28.67 -2.89
N GLU A 12 -6.32 -29.44 -3.97
CA GLU A 12 -5.21 -29.58 -4.92
C GLU A 12 -4.83 -28.26 -5.59
N LEU A 13 -5.81 -27.46 -5.98
CA LEU A 13 -5.60 -26.14 -6.58
C LEU A 13 -4.87 -25.21 -5.63
N VAL A 14 -5.31 -25.12 -4.38
CA VAL A 14 -4.69 -24.27 -3.35
C VAL A 14 -3.28 -24.75 -3.02
N LEU A 15 -3.08 -26.06 -2.87
CA LEU A 15 -1.77 -26.64 -2.62
C LEU A 15 -0.77 -26.32 -3.74
N ASN A 16 -1.20 -26.50 -5.00
CA ASN A 16 -0.35 -26.21 -6.16
C ASN A 16 0.00 -24.71 -6.24
N ASP A 17 -0.94 -23.83 -5.94
CA ASP A 17 -0.70 -22.39 -5.95
C ASP A 17 0.33 -21.98 -4.87
N ILE A 18 0.18 -22.50 -3.66
CA ILE A 18 1.16 -22.28 -2.57
C ILE A 18 2.54 -22.83 -2.96
N GLN A 19 2.62 -24.03 -3.50
CA GLN A 19 3.89 -24.63 -3.93
C GLN A 19 4.58 -23.80 -5.01
N GLU A 20 3.83 -23.30 -5.98
CA GLU A 20 4.36 -22.47 -7.06
C GLU A 20 4.89 -21.13 -6.54
N LEU A 21 4.12 -20.43 -5.70
CA LEU A 21 4.54 -19.17 -5.08
C LEU A 21 5.77 -19.37 -4.18
N ALA A 22 5.80 -20.43 -3.39
CA ALA A 22 6.95 -20.77 -2.55
C ALA A 22 8.21 -21.06 -3.39
N ALA A 23 8.06 -21.76 -4.50
CA ALA A 23 9.15 -22.04 -5.43
C ALA A 23 9.70 -20.77 -6.06
N GLN A 24 8.84 -19.84 -6.45
CA GLN A 24 9.23 -18.52 -6.98
C GLN A 24 10.00 -17.71 -5.93
N ALA A 25 9.50 -17.65 -4.70
CA ALA A 25 10.14 -16.96 -3.58
C ALA A 25 11.51 -17.56 -3.24
N MET A 26 11.68 -18.86 -3.36
CA MET A 26 12.95 -19.55 -3.13
C MET A 26 13.96 -19.38 -4.27
N LYS A 27 13.48 -19.33 -5.52
CA LYS A 27 14.33 -19.20 -6.70
C LYS A 27 14.99 -17.82 -6.78
N ASP A 28 14.21 -16.77 -6.59
CA ASP A 28 14.66 -15.39 -6.63
C ASP A 28 13.73 -14.51 -5.78
N SER A 29 14.10 -14.35 -4.52
CA SER A 29 13.33 -13.55 -3.55
C SER A 29 13.19 -12.10 -3.95
N ASP A 30 14.24 -11.52 -4.54
CA ASP A 30 14.25 -10.11 -4.93
C ASP A 30 13.34 -9.86 -6.13
N ALA A 31 13.41 -10.71 -7.15
CA ALA A 31 12.51 -10.62 -8.30
C ALA A 31 11.04 -10.85 -7.90
N PHE A 32 10.79 -11.78 -6.99
CA PHE A 32 9.46 -12.04 -6.45
C PHE A 32 8.92 -10.85 -5.66
N TYR A 33 9.75 -10.25 -4.80
CA TYR A 33 9.44 -9.02 -4.08
C TYR A 33 9.07 -7.89 -5.03
N GLN A 34 9.89 -7.63 -6.05
CA GLN A 34 9.64 -6.57 -7.03
C GLN A 34 8.31 -6.78 -7.79
N ARG A 35 8.00 -8.02 -8.13
CA ARG A 35 6.73 -8.35 -8.81
C ARG A 35 5.52 -8.08 -7.92
N LEU A 36 5.57 -8.51 -6.65
CA LEU A 36 4.49 -8.27 -5.70
C LEU A 36 4.31 -6.79 -5.38
N SER A 37 5.41 -6.08 -5.15
CA SER A 37 5.39 -4.64 -4.87
C SER A 37 4.79 -3.84 -6.01
N ARG A 38 5.18 -4.10 -7.27
CA ARG A 38 4.60 -3.45 -8.45
C ARG A 38 3.10 -3.71 -8.59
N ARG A 39 2.66 -4.92 -8.26
CA ARG A 39 1.24 -5.27 -8.31
C ARG A 39 0.45 -4.50 -7.25
N MET A 40 0.98 -4.37 -6.05
CA MET A 40 0.36 -3.60 -4.97
C MET A 40 0.35 -2.10 -5.27
N GLU A 41 1.45 -1.54 -5.80
CA GLU A 41 1.52 -0.15 -6.27
C GLU A 41 0.46 0.16 -7.35
N ASN A 42 0.29 -0.73 -8.31
CA ASN A 42 -0.73 -0.60 -9.35
C ASN A 42 -2.15 -0.62 -8.78
N GLN A 43 -2.37 -1.32 -7.69
CA GLN A 43 -3.66 -1.39 -6.99
C GLN A 43 -3.99 -0.10 -6.24
N TYR A 44 -2.97 0.56 -5.65
CA TYR A 44 -3.15 1.73 -4.78
C TYR A 44 -2.66 3.04 -5.40
N ARG A 45 -2.02 3.02 -6.57
CA ARG A 45 -1.53 4.19 -7.34
C ARG A 45 -0.78 5.25 -6.52
N THR A 46 -0.05 4.85 -5.51
CA THR A 46 0.71 5.79 -4.69
C THR A 46 2.14 5.88 -5.23
N ASP A 47 2.46 7.00 -5.86
CA ASP A 47 3.84 7.36 -6.20
C ASP A 47 4.52 7.95 -4.95
N THR A 48 5.19 7.09 -4.19
CA THR A 48 5.88 7.49 -2.95
C THR A 48 6.99 8.51 -3.19
N SER A 49 7.62 8.50 -4.36
CA SER A 49 8.65 9.49 -4.72
C SER A 49 8.04 10.89 -4.86
N ALA A 50 6.92 11.01 -5.57
CA ALA A 50 6.18 12.26 -5.70
C ALA A 50 5.66 12.76 -4.35
N VAL A 51 5.14 11.86 -3.52
CA VAL A 51 4.67 12.17 -2.16
C VAL A 51 5.80 12.73 -1.30
N ARG A 52 6.97 12.08 -1.27
CA ARG A 52 8.14 12.55 -0.51
C ARG A 52 8.64 13.92 -1.01
N THR A 53 8.61 14.15 -2.32
CA THR A 53 8.98 15.44 -2.91
C THR A 53 8.01 16.54 -2.49
N GLU A 54 6.70 16.25 -2.49
CA GLU A 54 5.68 17.23 -2.03
C GLU A 54 5.83 17.54 -0.55
N ILE A 55 6.05 16.55 0.31
CA ILE A 55 6.30 16.74 1.74
C ILE A 55 7.47 17.71 1.95
N ARG A 56 8.61 17.44 1.34
CA ARG A 56 9.80 18.30 1.49
C ARG A 56 9.51 19.73 1.05
N ARG A 57 8.83 19.92 -0.08
CA ARG A 57 8.45 21.25 -0.55
C ARG A 57 7.55 22.00 0.42
N LEU A 58 6.58 21.32 1.04
CA LEU A 58 5.69 21.93 2.03
C LEU A 58 6.41 22.26 3.33
N GLU A 59 7.34 21.42 3.77
CA GLU A 59 8.19 21.68 4.95
C GLU A 59 9.12 22.88 4.72
N GLU A 60 9.79 22.93 3.58
CA GLU A 60 10.62 24.07 3.15
C GLU A 60 9.76 25.36 3.11
N ARG A 61 8.56 25.29 2.53
CA ARG A 61 7.65 26.42 2.47
C ARG A 61 7.19 26.91 3.82
N ASN A 62 6.90 26.01 4.76
CA ASN A 62 6.55 26.39 6.13
C ASN A 62 7.72 27.07 6.84
N GLN A 63 8.96 26.62 6.62
CA GLN A 63 10.15 27.28 7.17
C GLN A 63 10.34 28.68 6.57
N GLU A 64 10.13 28.85 5.26
CA GLU A 64 10.17 30.19 4.63
C GLU A 64 9.14 31.14 5.25
N ILE A 65 7.91 30.65 5.53
CA ILE A 65 6.87 31.45 6.15
C ILE A 65 7.28 31.86 7.58
N ASP A 66 7.90 30.97 8.35
CA ASP A 66 8.40 31.31 9.68
C ASP A 66 9.49 32.40 9.63
N ASP A 67 10.40 32.31 8.66
CA ASP A 67 11.45 33.32 8.45
C ASP A 67 10.84 34.66 8.00
N MET A 68 9.85 34.62 7.12
CA MET A 68 9.10 35.83 6.69
C MET A 68 8.37 36.48 7.86
N PHE A 69 7.78 35.68 8.76
CA PHE A 69 7.11 36.18 9.95
C PHE A 69 8.06 36.92 10.87
N LEU A 70 9.26 36.40 11.10
CA LEU A 70 10.30 37.05 11.92
C LEU A 70 10.74 38.39 11.32
N ASN A 71 10.91 38.45 10.00
CA ASN A 71 11.22 39.69 9.30
C ASN A 71 10.09 40.71 9.42
N LEU A 72 8.84 40.25 9.21
CA LEU A 72 7.66 41.10 9.29
C LEU A 72 7.44 41.66 10.70
N TYR A 73 7.71 40.85 11.74
CA TYR A 73 7.67 41.26 13.12
C TYR A 73 8.74 42.35 13.43
N THR A 74 9.92 42.18 12.87
CA THR A 74 11.00 43.17 12.97
C THR A 74 10.62 44.51 12.31
N ASP A 75 10.03 44.46 11.12
CA ASP A 75 9.58 45.65 10.40
C ASP A 75 8.44 46.37 11.13
N LYS A 76 7.53 45.63 11.74
CA LYS A 76 6.50 46.19 12.62
C LYS A 76 7.10 46.90 13.80
N SER A 77 8.08 46.29 14.48
CA SER A 77 8.73 46.88 15.67
C SER A 77 9.48 48.17 15.34
N LYS A 78 10.00 48.30 14.13
CA LYS A 78 10.66 49.52 13.60
C LYS A 78 9.68 50.55 13.05
N GLY A 79 8.39 50.28 13.04
CA GLY A 79 7.37 51.17 12.48
C GLY A 79 7.36 51.26 10.94
N ILE A 80 8.03 50.34 10.24
CA ILE A 80 8.11 50.30 8.78
C ILE A 80 6.76 49.87 8.19
N ILE A 81 6.04 49.01 8.89
CA ILE A 81 4.72 48.49 8.47
C ILE A 81 3.66 48.85 9.50
N SER A 82 2.46 49.21 9.00
CA SER A 82 1.30 49.50 9.84
C SER A 82 0.72 48.26 10.51
N GLU A 83 0.08 48.43 11.66
CA GLU A 83 -0.62 47.37 12.40
C GLU A 83 -1.58 46.61 11.50
N GLN A 84 -2.43 47.32 10.77
CA GLN A 84 -3.44 46.73 9.90
C GLN A 84 -2.80 45.82 8.80
N ARG A 85 -1.69 46.28 8.24
CA ARG A 85 -1.00 45.53 7.19
C ARG A 85 -0.26 44.31 7.77
N PHE A 86 0.31 44.46 8.95
CA PHE A 86 0.93 43.36 9.68
C PHE A 86 -0.09 42.26 9.96
N LEU A 87 -1.24 42.59 10.55
CA LEU A 87 -2.29 41.63 10.87
C LEU A 87 -2.80 40.90 9.61
N LYS A 88 -3.02 41.64 8.51
CA LYS A 88 -3.45 41.02 7.24
C LYS A 88 -2.44 40.03 6.70
N LEU A 89 -1.16 40.35 6.73
CA LEU A 89 -0.11 39.48 6.21
C LEU A 89 0.11 38.25 7.11
N THR A 90 0.09 38.43 8.42
CA THR A 90 0.22 37.33 9.39
C THR A 90 -0.94 36.36 9.31
N ASP A 91 -2.19 36.86 9.14
CA ASP A 91 -3.36 36.02 8.96
C ASP A 91 -3.25 35.16 7.67
N ALA A 92 -2.81 35.74 6.56
CA ALA A 92 -2.58 35.02 5.33
C ALA A 92 -1.48 33.93 5.47
N MET A 93 -0.40 34.23 6.17
CA MET A 93 0.68 33.27 6.47
C MET A 93 0.17 32.11 7.32
N GLU A 94 -0.60 32.41 8.36
CA GLU A 94 -1.18 31.40 9.23
C GLU A 94 -2.14 30.48 8.50
N GLN A 95 -2.98 31.03 7.63
CA GLN A 95 -3.87 30.23 6.79
C GLN A 95 -3.11 29.30 5.85
N GLU A 96 -2.04 29.79 5.21
CA GLU A 96 -1.18 28.97 4.35
C GLU A 96 -0.52 27.84 5.15
N GLN A 97 0.06 28.14 6.31
CA GLN A 97 0.67 27.10 7.17
C GLN A 97 -0.34 26.07 7.66
N ASN A 98 -1.55 26.47 8.00
CA ASN A 98 -2.60 25.55 8.41
C ASN A 98 -3.00 24.61 7.26
N SER A 99 -3.12 25.15 6.04
CA SER A 99 -3.37 24.35 4.84
C SER A 99 -2.22 23.37 4.57
N ASN A 100 -0.97 23.84 4.66
CA ASN A 100 0.21 22.99 4.48
C ASN A 100 0.29 21.88 5.53
N LYS A 101 -0.03 22.17 6.80
CA LYS A 101 -0.06 21.17 7.88
C LYS A 101 -1.11 20.09 7.62
N ALA A 102 -2.31 20.47 7.18
CA ALA A 102 -3.36 19.51 6.83
C ALA A 102 -2.89 18.61 5.68
N ARG A 103 -2.28 19.19 4.63
CA ARG A 103 -1.76 18.41 3.51
C ARG A 103 -0.60 17.49 3.88
N LEU A 104 0.32 17.96 4.74
CA LEU A 104 1.41 17.14 5.29
C LEU A 104 0.86 15.93 6.06
N SER A 105 -0.19 16.11 6.84
CA SER A 105 -0.83 15.02 7.57
C SER A 105 -1.39 13.94 6.63
N GLU A 106 -2.06 14.34 5.55
CA GLU A 106 -2.54 13.42 4.52
C GLU A 106 -1.41 12.66 3.82
N LEU A 107 -0.36 13.39 3.42
CA LEU A 107 0.79 12.79 2.74
C LEU A 107 1.56 11.82 3.63
N ASN A 108 1.75 12.15 4.89
CA ASN A 108 2.39 11.25 5.86
C ASN A 108 1.56 9.98 6.09
N LEU A 109 0.23 10.08 6.10
CA LEU A 109 -0.63 8.91 6.17
C LEU A 109 -0.45 8.00 4.95
N LEU A 110 -0.37 8.58 3.74
CA LEU A 110 -0.10 7.82 2.52
C LEU A 110 1.25 7.10 2.55
N LEU A 111 2.31 7.77 3.06
CA LEU A 111 3.61 7.12 3.24
C LEU A 111 3.55 5.97 4.23
N HIS A 112 2.89 6.18 5.36
CA HIS A 112 2.75 5.13 6.38
C HIS A 112 2.04 3.89 5.80
N GLN A 113 0.95 4.08 5.07
CA GLN A 113 0.25 2.99 4.39
C GLN A 113 1.15 2.27 3.39
N SER A 114 1.98 3.00 2.64
CA SER A 114 2.94 2.40 1.71
C SER A 114 4.03 1.60 2.41
N ASP A 115 4.57 2.12 3.52
CA ASP A 115 5.59 1.43 4.32
C ASP A 115 5.01 0.16 4.98
N GLU A 116 3.75 0.19 5.42
CA GLU A 116 3.03 -1.01 5.90
C GLU A 116 2.89 -2.06 4.80
N GLN A 117 2.53 -1.67 3.57
CA GLN A 117 2.41 -2.58 2.44
C GLN A 117 3.75 -3.22 2.09
N GLU A 118 4.85 -2.48 2.11
CA GLU A 118 6.19 -3.01 1.91
C GLU A 118 6.55 -4.05 2.98
N SER A 119 6.27 -3.75 4.24
CA SER A 119 6.44 -4.67 5.37
C SER A 119 5.58 -5.94 5.20
N ASP A 120 4.36 -5.81 4.71
CA ASP A 120 3.45 -6.93 4.46
C ASP A 120 3.96 -7.84 3.34
N VAL A 121 4.53 -7.27 2.26
CA VAL A 121 5.16 -8.07 1.19
C VAL A 121 6.33 -8.87 1.72
N HIS A 122 7.21 -8.26 2.51
CA HIS A 122 8.32 -8.96 3.15
C HIS A 122 7.84 -10.08 4.09
N ALA A 123 6.85 -9.81 4.91
CA ALA A 123 6.26 -10.79 5.83
C ALA A 123 5.66 -11.98 5.06
N PHE A 124 4.97 -11.73 3.94
CA PHE A 124 4.44 -12.78 3.09
C PHE A 124 5.55 -13.64 2.49
N ILE A 125 6.60 -13.03 1.94
CA ILE A 125 7.73 -13.76 1.35
C ILE A 125 8.42 -14.66 2.38
N GLU A 126 8.67 -14.14 3.56
CA GLU A 126 9.26 -14.93 4.66
C GLU A 126 8.36 -16.11 5.06
N GLU A 127 7.07 -15.92 5.09
CA GLU A 127 6.14 -16.98 5.44
C GLU A 127 6.00 -18.03 4.32
N ILE A 128 5.80 -17.61 3.06
CA ILE A 128 5.57 -18.55 1.95
C ILE A 128 6.79 -19.43 1.66
N ARG A 129 8.01 -18.93 1.87
CA ARG A 129 9.25 -19.70 1.68
C ARG A 129 9.32 -20.96 2.55
N LYS A 130 8.69 -20.95 3.71
CA LYS A 130 8.64 -22.09 4.62
C LYS A 130 7.90 -23.30 4.03
N TYR A 131 7.07 -23.06 3.02
CA TYR A 131 6.20 -24.07 2.43
C TYR A 131 6.67 -24.58 1.06
N ALA A 132 7.93 -24.35 0.67
CA ALA A 132 8.48 -24.77 -0.61
C ALA A 132 8.43 -26.30 -0.82
N ALA A 133 8.48 -27.08 0.24
CA ALA A 133 8.44 -28.54 0.21
C ALA A 133 7.13 -29.12 0.81
N ILE A 134 6.10 -28.30 0.94
CA ILE A 134 4.81 -28.74 1.49
C ILE A 134 4.15 -29.78 0.57
N LYS A 135 3.61 -30.85 1.15
CA LYS A 135 2.91 -31.91 0.42
C LYS A 135 1.42 -31.98 0.74
N GLU A 136 1.04 -31.47 1.90
CA GLU A 136 -0.33 -31.48 2.38
C GLU A 136 -0.66 -30.14 3.03
N LEU A 137 -1.92 -29.71 2.88
CA LEU A 137 -2.46 -28.53 3.55
C LEU A 137 -3.11 -28.96 4.85
N ASP A 138 -2.77 -28.27 5.91
CA ASP A 138 -3.48 -28.35 7.19
C ASP A 138 -4.11 -27.00 7.54
N GLU A 139 -4.91 -26.99 8.60
CA GLU A 139 -5.59 -25.79 9.06
C GLU A 139 -4.61 -24.68 9.48
N VAL A 140 -3.45 -25.04 10.01
CA VAL A 140 -2.42 -24.07 10.44
C VAL A 140 -1.83 -23.35 9.24
N VAL A 141 -1.48 -24.08 8.19
CA VAL A 141 -0.94 -23.50 6.94
C VAL A 141 -1.98 -22.60 6.28
N LEU A 142 -3.22 -23.08 6.16
CA LEU A 142 -4.31 -22.30 5.57
C LEU A 142 -4.55 -20.99 6.33
N ASN A 143 -4.61 -21.02 7.64
CA ASN A 143 -4.85 -19.83 8.46
C ASN A 143 -3.68 -18.84 8.42
N ARG A 144 -2.45 -19.31 8.27
CA ARG A 144 -1.27 -18.45 8.17
C ARG A 144 -1.14 -17.77 6.83
N LEU A 145 -1.50 -18.45 5.74
CA LEU A 145 -1.27 -17.97 4.38
C LEU A 145 -2.52 -17.35 3.75
N ILE A 146 -3.71 -17.86 4.02
CA ILE A 146 -4.91 -17.55 3.28
C ILE A 146 -5.91 -16.79 4.14
N LYS A 147 -6.32 -15.62 3.63
CA LYS A 147 -7.38 -14.82 4.24
C LYS A 147 -8.76 -15.35 3.87
N LYS A 148 -8.97 -15.65 2.60
CA LYS A 148 -10.20 -16.24 2.06
C LYS A 148 -10.02 -16.81 0.68
N ILE A 149 -10.89 -17.72 0.28
CA ILE A 149 -11.01 -18.24 -1.06
C ILE A 149 -12.39 -17.86 -1.60
N MET A 150 -12.41 -17.26 -2.77
CA MET A 150 -13.64 -16.87 -3.47
C MET A 150 -13.87 -17.82 -4.64
N ILE A 151 -15.03 -18.42 -4.70
CA ILE A 151 -15.42 -19.35 -5.77
C ILE A 151 -16.51 -18.67 -6.57
N GLY A 152 -16.22 -18.40 -7.84
CA GLY A 152 -17.15 -17.79 -8.78
C GLY A 152 -18.24 -18.75 -9.26
N GLU A 153 -19.15 -18.25 -10.06
CA GLU A 153 -20.17 -19.06 -10.70
C GLU A 153 -19.56 -19.87 -11.86
N VAL A 154 -20.16 -21.04 -12.12
CA VAL A 154 -19.78 -21.86 -13.26
C VAL A 154 -20.25 -21.19 -14.55
N GLN A 155 -19.33 -20.87 -15.43
CA GLN A 155 -19.57 -20.34 -16.76
C GLN A 155 -19.30 -21.39 -17.84
N LYS A 156 -20.01 -21.33 -18.97
CA LYS A 156 -19.68 -22.12 -20.16
C LYS A 156 -18.98 -21.22 -21.17
N VAL A 157 -17.72 -21.55 -21.45
CA VAL A 157 -16.92 -20.90 -22.50
C VAL A 157 -16.48 -21.97 -23.49
N ASP A 158 -16.82 -21.80 -24.75
CA ASP A 158 -16.49 -22.76 -25.85
C ASP A 158 -16.88 -24.23 -25.53
N GLY A 159 -18.04 -24.43 -24.90
CA GLY A 159 -18.55 -25.75 -24.52
C GLY A 159 -17.93 -26.34 -23.25
N GLN A 160 -16.93 -25.74 -22.71
CA GLN A 160 -16.29 -26.16 -21.44
C GLN A 160 -16.87 -25.40 -20.26
N LYS A 161 -17.00 -26.08 -19.11
CA LYS A 161 -17.39 -25.46 -17.86
C LYS A 161 -16.15 -24.90 -17.17
N ILE A 162 -16.13 -23.60 -16.98
CA ILE A 162 -15.06 -22.88 -16.27
C ILE A 162 -15.64 -22.31 -14.99
N GLN A 163 -14.92 -22.45 -13.89
CA GLN A 163 -15.25 -21.85 -12.61
C GLN A 163 -14.01 -21.11 -12.09
N GLU A 164 -14.17 -19.81 -11.85
CA GLU A 164 -13.10 -19.00 -11.32
C GLU A 164 -12.92 -19.27 -9.83
N VAL A 165 -11.67 -19.44 -9.39
CA VAL A 165 -11.28 -19.53 -8.00
C VAL A 165 -10.24 -18.45 -7.74
N LYS A 166 -10.53 -17.55 -6.78
CA LYS A 166 -9.61 -16.50 -6.36
C LYS A 166 -9.13 -16.79 -4.94
N ILE A 167 -7.82 -16.87 -4.77
CA ILE A 167 -7.19 -17.05 -3.47
C ILE A 167 -6.69 -15.70 -2.98
N ILE A 168 -7.20 -15.26 -1.84
CA ILE A 168 -6.78 -14.02 -1.20
C ILE A 168 -5.82 -14.39 -0.07
N TYR A 169 -4.56 -14.06 -0.25
CA TYR A 169 -3.51 -14.33 0.73
C TYR A 169 -3.49 -13.28 1.85
N ASN A 170 -3.04 -13.70 3.02
CA ASN A 170 -2.72 -12.77 4.09
C ASN A 170 -1.60 -11.83 3.64
N PHE A 171 -1.62 -10.58 4.05
CA PHE A 171 -0.67 -9.49 3.76
C PHE A 171 -0.72 -8.94 2.33
N VAL A 172 -0.82 -9.76 1.30
CA VAL A 172 -0.64 -9.33 -0.10
C VAL A 172 -1.90 -9.41 -0.96
N GLY A 173 -2.98 -9.98 -0.45
CA GLY A 173 -4.25 -10.09 -1.17
C GLY A 173 -4.22 -11.13 -2.30
N GLU A 174 -4.83 -10.81 -3.45
CA GLU A 174 -4.85 -11.68 -4.62
C GLU A 174 -3.56 -11.52 -5.43
N ILE A 175 -2.78 -12.60 -5.52
CA ILE A 175 -1.51 -12.64 -6.25
C ILE A 175 -1.44 -13.79 -7.26
N SER A 176 -2.58 -14.28 -7.72
CA SER A 176 -2.62 -15.33 -8.74
C SER A 176 -1.79 -14.96 -9.96
N ALA A 177 -1.11 -15.96 -10.44
CA ALA A 177 -0.23 -15.86 -11.59
C ALA A 177 -0.94 -15.36 -12.85
#